data_abc1ca561fcd32e0987159f9303f2d5e
#
_entry.id   abc1ca561fcd32e0987159f9303f2d5e
#
_cell.length_a   1.000
_cell.length_b   1.000
_cell.length_c   1.000
_cell.angle_alpha   90.00
_cell.angle_beta   90.00
_cell.angle_gamma   90.00
#
_symmetry.space_group_name_H-M   'P 1'
#
loop_
_entity.id
_entity.type
_entity.pdbx_description
1 polymer ?
#
loop_
_entity_poly.entity_id
_entity_poly.type
_entity_poly.pdbx_seq_one_letter_code
_entity_poly.pdbx_strand_id
1 'polypeptide(L)'
;MPQPVNTIAPLTPTRWEIFYNFALVGLLGFGGVLPWARQMMVDRRRWVSEQAFNELLAVGQFFPGPNVCNVAIIYARKQQGLAGACLAVAGLYLFPSIITLLAGFAYATWWQHEVVQEVFGAIMPIATGLMLGTALRLLAAMPRNVANCSVFVLTFVLMGLLAVPLWCVLLISISGSVALRFVDRNA
;
A
#
# COMPACT_ATOMS: atom_id res chain seq x y z
N MET A 1 -32.15 20.91 12.19
CA MET A 1 -32.56 19.50 12.34
C MET A 1 -31.47 18.65 11.69
N PRO A 2 -30.73 17.81 12.43
CA PRO A 2 -29.74 16.92 11.82
C PRO A 2 -30.50 15.87 11.00
N GLN A 3 -30.09 15.73 9.74
CA GLN A 3 -30.61 14.70 8.84
C GLN A 3 -30.35 13.33 9.46
N PRO A 4 -31.30 12.37 9.41
CA PRO A 4 -31.04 11.02 9.89
C PRO A 4 -29.94 10.42 9.03
N VAL A 5 -28.80 10.10 9.65
CA VAL A 5 -27.75 9.28 9.04
C VAL A 5 -28.40 7.95 8.67
N ASN A 6 -28.61 7.76 7.39
CA ASN A 6 -29.17 6.53 6.83
C ASN A 6 -28.16 5.42 7.09
N THR A 7 -28.27 4.80 8.26
CA THR A 7 -27.50 3.63 8.69
C THR A 7 -28.00 2.44 7.88
N ILE A 8 -27.57 2.36 6.62
CA ILE A 8 -27.68 1.11 5.88
C ILE A 8 -26.83 0.11 6.67
N ALA A 9 -27.48 -0.88 7.26
CA ALA A 9 -26.80 -1.94 7.99
C ALA A 9 -25.69 -2.49 7.09
N PRO A 10 -24.44 -2.59 7.56
CA PRO A 10 -23.34 -3.08 6.73
C PRO A 10 -23.69 -4.50 6.28
N LEU A 11 -23.84 -4.67 4.97
CA LEU A 11 -24.06 -5.98 4.37
C LEU A 11 -22.87 -6.86 4.74
N THR A 12 -23.12 -7.92 5.51
CA THR A 12 -22.08 -8.90 5.85
C THR A 12 -21.67 -9.64 4.57
N PRO A 13 -20.44 -9.42 4.06
CA PRO A 13 -20.02 -10.06 2.82
C PRO A 13 -19.91 -11.58 3.00
N THR A 14 -20.26 -12.30 1.98
CA THR A 14 -19.99 -13.74 1.92
C THR A 14 -18.49 -14.00 1.80
N ARG A 15 -18.05 -15.22 2.13
CA ARG A 15 -16.65 -15.62 2.00
C ARG A 15 -16.13 -15.45 0.57
N TRP A 16 -16.96 -15.76 -0.41
CA TRP A 16 -16.63 -15.65 -1.82
C TRP A 16 -16.51 -14.19 -2.29
N GLU A 17 -17.38 -13.31 -1.79
CA GLU A 17 -17.28 -11.87 -2.06
C GLU A 17 -16.00 -11.27 -1.48
N ILE A 18 -15.59 -11.69 -0.29
CA ILE A 18 -14.31 -11.28 0.31
C ILE A 18 -13.16 -11.66 -0.62
N PHE A 19 -13.06 -12.95 -0.97
CA PHE A 19 -12.00 -13.44 -1.86
C PHE A 19 -11.97 -12.67 -3.19
N TYR A 20 -13.11 -12.60 -3.89
CA TYR A 20 -13.19 -12.00 -5.22
C TYR A 20 -12.85 -10.50 -5.21
N ASN A 21 -13.40 -9.75 -4.25
CA ASN A 21 -13.16 -8.30 -4.21
C ASN A 21 -11.71 -7.97 -3.82
N PHE A 22 -11.11 -8.71 -2.89
CA PHE A 22 -9.70 -8.53 -2.60
C PHE A 22 -8.78 -9.03 -3.72
N ALA A 23 -9.20 -10.03 -4.52
CA ALA A 23 -8.50 -10.43 -5.73
C ALA A 23 -8.48 -9.31 -6.79
N LEU A 24 -9.60 -8.62 -7.00
CA LEU A 24 -9.64 -7.45 -7.87
C LEU A 24 -8.73 -6.32 -7.35
N VAL A 25 -8.72 -6.08 -6.04
CA VAL A 25 -7.83 -5.09 -5.43
C VAL A 25 -6.35 -5.45 -5.63
N GLY A 26 -6.00 -6.73 -5.47
CA GLY A 26 -4.64 -7.23 -5.72
C GLY A 26 -4.21 -7.09 -7.17
N LEU A 27 -5.09 -7.38 -8.12
CA LEU A 27 -4.81 -7.30 -9.56
C LEU A 27 -4.76 -5.86 -10.08
N LEU A 28 -5.65 -5.00 -9.61
CA LEU A 28 -5.82 -3.64 -10.13
C LEU A 28 -5.06 -2.59 -9.32
N GLY A 29 -4.39 -2.98 -8.24
CA GLY A 29 -3.72 -2.10 -7.29
C GLY A 29 -2.49 -1.35 -7.83
N PHE A 30 -2.36 -1.19 -9.13
CA PHE A 30 -1.29 -0.40 -9.75
C PHE A 30 -1.34 1.06 -9.28
N GLY A 31 -0.17 1.58 -8.86
CA GLY A 31 -0.06 2.94 -8.32
C GLY A 31 -0.50 3.10 -6.86
N GLY A 32 -0.85 1.98 -6.20
CA GLY A 32 -1.16 1.93 -4.77
C GLY A 32 -2.40 1.10 -4.46
N VAL A 33 -2.23 0.03 -3.71
CA VAL A 33 -3.30 -0.91 -3.35
C VAL A 33 -4.31 -0.26 -2.39
N LEU A 34 -3.86 0.68 -1.54
CA LEU A 34 -4.70 1.31 -0.53
C LEU A 34 -5.89 2.11 -1.12
N PRO A 35 -5.71 2.98 -2.13
CA PRO A 35 -6.82 3.66 -2.78
C PRO A 35 -7.86 2.71 -3.38
N TRP A 36 -7.41 1.60 -3.97
CA TRP A 36 -8.31 0.58 -4.53
C TRP A 36 -9.09 -0.17 -3.46
N ALA A 37 -8.44 -0.52 -2.34
CA ALA A 37 -9.10 -1.15 -1.20
C ALA A 37 -10.17 -0.20 -0.60
N ARG A 38 -9.84 1.09 -0.42
CA ARG A 38 -10.79 2.09 0.04
C ARG A 38 -11.98 2.21 -0.92
N GLN A 39 -11.70 2.41 -2.21
CA GLN A 39 -12.76 2.52 -3.21
C GLN A 39 -13.68 1.29 -3.23
N MET A 40 -13.10 0.10 -3.11
CA MET A 40 -13.87 -1.15 -3.07
C MET A 40 -14.72 -1.24 -1.82
N MET A 41 -14.15 -1.02 -0.63
CA MET A 41 -14.82 -1.25 0.65
C MET A 41 -15.82 -0.14 1.01
N VAL A 42 -15.50 1.13 0.69
CA VAL A 42 -16.32 2.30 1.05
C VAL A 42 -17.28 2.68 -0.07
N ASP A 43 -16.75 2.92 -1.28
CA ASP A 43 -17.54 3.54 -2.35
C ASP A 43 -18.39 2.51 -3.11
N ARG A 44 -17.79 1.37 -3.51
CA ARG A 44 -18.47 0.37 -4.35
C ARG A 44 -19.33 -0.61 -3.57
N ARG A 45 -18.74 -1.25 -2.56
CA ARG A 45 -19.41 -2.31 -1.80
C ARG A 45 -20.12 -1.79 -0.55
N ARG A 46 -19.74 -0.61 -0.08
CA ARG A 46 -20.29 0.00 1.15
C ARG A 46 -20.24 -0.94 2.35
N TRP A 47 -19.19 -1.74 2.43
CA TRP A 47 -18.97 -2.67 3.54
C TRP A 47 -18.65 -1.93 4.83
N VAL A 48 -18.01 -0.77 4.72
CA VAL A 48 -17.65 0.10 5.84
C VAL A 48 -17.87 1.57 5.46
N SER A 49 -18.12 2.41 6.46
CA SER A 49 -18.09 3.86 6.28
C SER A 49 -16.63 4.34 6.12
N GLU A 50 -16.45 5.56 5.61
CA GLU A 50 -15.14 6.21 5.53
C GLU A 50 -14.44 6.25 6.89
N GLN A 51 -15.17 6.61 7.93
CA GLN A 51 -14.64 6.65 9.29
C GLN A 51 -14.17 5.27 9.76
N ALA A 52 -15.01 4.24 9.57
CA ALA A 52 -14.66 2.87 9.96
C ALA A 52 -13.47 2.33 9.15
N PHE A 53 -13.31 2.71 7.88
CA PHE A 53 -12.14 2.35 7.09
C PHE A 53 -10.86 2.99 7.66
N ASN A 54 -10.91 4.26 8.03
CA ASN A 54 -9.78 4.97 8.63
C ASN A 54 -9.40 4.37 10.00
N GLU A 55 -10.37 3.95 10.79
CA GLU A 55 -10.14 3.24 12.05
C GLU A 55 -9.45 1.88 11.81
N LEU A 56 -9.92 1.09 10.83
CA LEU A 56 -9.28 -0.17 10.43
C LEU A 56 -7.84 0.06 9.95
N LEU A 57 -7.62 1.11 9.19
CA LEU A 57 -6.29 1.47 8.69
C LEU A 57 -5.36 1.87 9.85
N ALA A 58 -5.85 2.69 10.78
CA ALA A 58 -5.08 3.09 11.97
C ALA A 58 -4.67 1.87 12.81
N VAL A 59 -5.61 0.96 13.07
CA VAL A 59 -5.31 -0.30 13.79
C VAL A 59 -4.34 -1.17 12.98
N GLY A 60 -4.54 -1.26 11.65
CA GLY A 60 -3.68 -2.04 10.77
C GLY A 60 -2.22 -1.56 10.77
N GLN A 61 -1.97 -0.28 11.00
CA GLN A 61 -0.61 0.30 11.05
C GLN A 61 0.20 -0.12 12.28
N PHE A 62 -0.42 -0.60 13.35
CA PHE A 62 0.30 -1.15 14.51
C PHE A 62 0.91 -2.52 14.24
N PHE A 63 0.45 -3.23 13.23
CA PHE A 63 0.97 -4.56 12.89
C PHE A 63 2.04 -4.43 11.80
N PRO A 64 3.19 -5.14 11.94
CA PRO A 64 4.18 -5.18 10.89
C PRO A 64 3.61 -5.87 9.64
N GLY A 65 3.81 -5.27 8.47
CA GLY A 65 3.34 -5.82 7.19
C GLY A 65 2.63 -4.79 6.31
N PRO A 66 2.18 -5.19 5.13
CA PRO A 66 1.48 -4.31 4.22
C PRO A 66 0.14 -3.84 4.80
N ASN A 67 -0.05 -2.53 4.93
CA ASN A 67 -1.22 -1.92 5.58
C ASN A 67 -2.55 -2.46 5.03
N VAL A 68 -2.65 -2.63 3.71
CA VAL A 68 -3.87 -3.14 3.08
C VAL A 68 -4.16 -4.59 3.46
N CYS A 69 -3.12 -5.41 3.58
CA CYS A 69 -3.24 -6.80 4.05
C CYS A 69 -3.77 -6.83 5.49
N ASN A 70 -3.22 -5.98 6.37
CA ASN A 70 -3.67 -5.89 7.75
C ASN A 70 -5.14 -5.45 7.84
N VAL A 71 -5.54 -4.42 7.08
CA VAL A 71 -6.95 -3.99 6.98
C VAL A 71 -7.85 -5.14 6.49
N ALA A 72 -7.42 -5.84 5.43
CA ALA A 72 -8.18 -6.97 4.88
C ALA A 72 -8.36 -8.10 5.90
N ILE A 73 -7.29 -8.46 6.62
CA ILE A 73 -7.32 -9.49 7.67
C ILE A 73 -8.28 -9.08 8.80
N ILE A 74 -8.12 -7.87 9.34
CA ILE A 74 -8.92 -7.39 10.48
C ILE A 74 -10.39 -7.36 10.10
N TYR A 75 -10.72 -6.78 8.94
CA TYR A 75 -12.09 -6.70 8.46
C TYR A 75 -12.69 -8.08 8.19
N ALA A 76 -12.03 -8.91 7.39
CA ALA A 76 -12.55 -10.21 6.99
C ALA A 76 -12.68 -11.18 8.16
N ARG A 77 -11.74 -11.09 9.14
CA ARG A 77 -11.84 -11.87 10.39
C ARG A 77 -13.06 -11.49 11.22
N LYS A 78 -13.39 -10.20 11.26
CA LYS A 78 -14.59 -9.71 11.98
C LYS A 78 -15.88 -10.20 11.32
N GLN A 79 -15.90 -10.32 9.99
CA GLN A 79 -17.10 -10.71 9.23
C GLN A 79 -17.28 -12.23 9.13
N GLN A 80 -16.22 -12.99 8.84
CA GLN A 80 -16.27 -14.42 8.50
C GLN A 80 -15.26 -15.28 9.28
N GLY A 81 -14.72 -14.74 10.38
CA GLY A 81 -13.75 -15.46 11.21
C GLY A 81 -12.42 -15.69 10.50
N LEU A 82 -11.68 -16.71 10.94
CA LEU A 82 -10.36 -17.04 10.42
C LEU A 82 -10.41 -17.40 8.92
N ALA A 83 -11.44 -18.12 8.49
CA ALA A 83 -11.62 -18.48 7.09
C ALA A 83 -11.77 -17.24 6.19
N GLY A 84 -12.50 -16.21 6.65
CA GLY A 84 -12.60 -14.94 5.94
C GLY A 84 -11.24 -14.25 5.82
N ALA A 85 -10.46 -14.21 6.90
CA ALA A 85 -9.12 -13.62 6.88
C ALA A 85 -8.18 -14.34 5.89
N CYS A 86 -8.16 -15.67 5.89
CA CYS A 86 -7.37 -16.45 4.93
C CYS A 86 -7.79 -16.18 3.48
N LEU A 87 -9.09 -16.09 3.22
CA LEU A 87 -9.62 -15.80 1.89
C LEU A 87 -9.30 -14.38 1.42
N ALA A 88 -9.30 -13.40 2.32
CA ALA A 88 -8.89 -12.03 1.99
C ALA A 88 -7.43 -11.95 1.59
N VAL A 89 -6.54 -12.61 2.33
CA VAL A 89 -5.11 -12.71 2.02
C VAL A 89 -4.89 -13.48 0.72
N ALA A 90 -5.55 -14.64 0.57
CA ALA A 90 -5.50 -15.41 -0.67
C ALA A 90 -5.96 -14.58 -1.88
N GLY A 91 -7.06 -13.84 -1.75
CA GLY A 91 -7.53 -12.94 -2.81
C GLY A 91 -6.46 -11.91 -3.19
N LEU A 92 -5.90 -11.19 -2.22
CA LEU A 92 -4.90 -10.14 -2.47
C LEU A 92 -3.66 -10.64 -3.20
N TYR A 93 -3.18 -11.85 -2.88
CA TYR A 93 -1.86 -12.29 -3.32
C TYR A 93 -1.86 -13.42 -4.34
N LEU A 94 -2.89 -14.28 -4.38
CA LEU A 94 -2.89 -15.48 -5.22
C LEU A 94 -2.66 -15.16 -6.71
N PHE A 95 -3.49 -14.28 -7.28
CA PHE A 95 -3.40 -13.98 -8.70
C PHE A 95 -2.14 -13.19 -9.08
N PRO A 96 -1.75 -12.12 -8.36
CA PRO A 96 -0.47 -11.46 -8.59
C PRO A 96 0.73 -12.40 -8.48
N SER A 97 0.72 -13.32 -7.50
CA SER A 97 1.79 -14.30 -7.34
C SER A 97 1.85 -15.29 -8.50
N ILE A 98 0.71 -15.81 -8.95
CA ILE A 98 0.65 -16.70 -10.13
C ILE A 98 1.19 -15.99 -11.36
N ILE A 99 0.74 -14.76 -11.62
CA ILE A 99 1.21 -13.97 -12.77
C ILE A 99 2.73 -13.76 -12.71
N THR A 100 3.24 -13.39 -11.53
CA THR A 100 4.69 -13.16 -11.35
C THR A 100 5.48 -14.44 -11.53
N LEU A 101 5.00 -15.57 -11.00
CA LEU A 101 5.66 -16.87 -11.17
C LEU A 101 5.66 -17.33 -12.62
N LEU A 102 4.54 -17.19 -13.34
CA LEU A 102 4.45 -17.53 -14.75
C LEU A 102 5.35 -16.62 -15.60
N ALA A 103 5.38 -15.32 -15.31
CA ALA A 103 6.29 -14.39 -15.98
C ALA A 103 7.76 -14.74 -15.72
N GLY A 104 8.11 -15.06 -14.47
CA GLY A 104 9.46 -15.49 -14.12
C GLY A 104 9.86 -16.81 -14.78
N PHE A 105 8.93 -17.78 -14.85
CA PHE A 105 9.16 -19.03 -15.56
C PHE A 105 9.34 -18.80 -17.07
N ALA A 106 8.48 -18.00 -17.68
CA ALA A 106 8.60 -17.63 -19.08
C ALA A 106 9.93 -16.96 -19.40
N TYR A 107 10.33 -16.01 -18.54
CA TYR A 107 11.64 -15.34 -18.64
C TYR A 107 12.79 -16.35 -18.55
N ALA A 108 12.81 -17.22 -17.54
CA ALA A 108 13.89 -18.20 -17.36
C ALA A 108 13.99 -19.22 -18.50
N THR A 109 12.85 -19.59 -19.10
CA THR A 109 12.81 -20.62 -20.15
C THR A 109 13.12 -20.05 -21.53
N TRP A 110 12.63 -18.84 -21.82
CA TRP A 110 12.68 -18.26 -23.18
C TRP A 110 13.52 -16.98 -23.28
N TRP A 111 14.40 -16.72 -22.31
CA TRP A 111 15.27 -15.55 -22.31
C TRP A 111 16.10 -15.37 -23.59
N GLN A 112 16.44 -16.46 -24.28
CA GLN A 112 17.23 -16.40 -25.52
C GLN A 112 16.45 -15.88 -26.73
N HIS A 113 15.11 -15.81 -26.66
CA HIS A 113 14.28 -15.28 -27.73
C HIS A 113 14.21 -13.75 -27.66
N GLU A 114 14.52 -13.08 -28.78
CA GLU A 114 14.50 -11.61 -28.89
C GLU A 114 13.19 -10.99 -28.40
N VAL A 115 12.04 -11.58 -28.77
CA VAL A 115 10.72 -11.11 -28.37
C VAL A 115 10.57 -11.06 -26.82
N VAL A 116 11.11 -12.06 -26.13
CA VAL A 116 11.04 -12.10 -24.64
C VAL A 116 11.90 -10.99 -24.06
N GLN A 117 13.10 -10.78 -24.59
CA GLN A 117 13.98 -9.70 -24.15
C GLN A 117 13.35 -8.31 -24.39
N GLU A 118 12.73 -8.10 -25.55
CA GLU A 118 12.03 -6.86 -25.86
C GLU A 118 10.86 -6.60 -24.93
N VAL A 119 9.99 -7.60 -24.67
CA VAL A 119 8.84 -7.47 -23.76
C VAL A 119 9.30 -7.14 -22.33
N PHE A 120 10.26 -7.89 -21.80
CA PHE A 120 10.77 -7.63 -20.45
C PHE A 120 11.59 -6.33 -20.39
N GLY A 121 12.31 -5.98 -21.45
CA GLY A 121 13.00 -4.70 -21.60
C GLY A 121 12.02 -3.51 -21.57
N ALA A 122 10.82 -3.65 -22.13
CA ALA A 122 9.79 -2.63 -22.08
C ALA A 122 9.11 -2.51 -20.70
N ILE A 123 9.00 -3.60 -19.95
CA ILE A 123 8.37 -3.60 -18.62
C ILE A 123 9.20 -2.78 -17.61
N MET A 124 10.52 -2.88 -17.66
CA MET A 124 11.40 -2.18 -16.70
C MET A 124 11.22 -0.66 -16.68
N PRO A 125 11.27 0.08 -17.81
CA PRO A 125 11.05 1.52 -17.79
C PRO A 125 9.62 1.90 -17.39
N ILE A 126 8.61 1.08 -17.72
CA ILE A 126 7.22 1.31 -17.29
C ILE A 126 7.12 1.20 -15.76
N ALA A 127 7.68 0.14 -15.18
CA ALA A 127 7.68 -0.05 -13.72
C ALA A 127 8.43 1.09 -13.01
N THR A 128 9.58 1.49 -13.52
CA THR A 128 10.36 2.62 -13.02
C THR A 128 9.57 3.93 -13.10
N GLY A 129 8.87 4.17 -14.21
CA GLY A 129 8.03 5.33 -14.39
C GLY A 129 6.86 5.38 -13.40
N LEU A 130 6.21 4.24 -13.13
CA LEU A 130 5.16 4.13 -12.11
C LEU A 130 5.68 4.39 -10.70
N MET A 131 6.85 3.85 -10.35
CA MET A 131 7.50 4.10 -9.07
C MET A 131 7.85 5.58 -8.91
N LEU A 132 8.45 6.18 -9.94
CA LEU A 132 8.79 7.61 -9.94
C LEU A 132 7.54 8.46 -9.84
N GLY A 133 6.49 8.16 -10.59
CA GLY A 133 5.20 8.85 -10.51
C GLY A 133 4.57 8.77 -9.12
N THR A 134 4.67 7.64 -8.45
CA THR A 134 4.19 7.47 -7.06
C THR A 134 5.05 8.28 -6.09
N ALA A 135 6.38 8.24 -6.22
CA ALA A 135 7.29 9.03 -5.39
C ALA A 135 7.02 10.53 -5.54
N LEU A 136 6.82 11.02 -6.77
CA LEU A 136 6.49 12.43 -7.03
C LEU A 136 5.14 12.83 -6.43
N ARG A 137 4.11 11.97 -6.48
CA ARG A 137 2.82 12.22 -5.83
C ARG A 137 2.97 12.33 -4.31
N LEU A 138 3.72 11.43 -3.69
CA LEU A 138 4.00 11.48 -2.25
C LEU A 138 4.76 12.75 -1.87
N LEU A 139 5.75 13.13 -2.67
CA LEU A 139 6.51 14.37 -2.47
C LEU A 139 5.62 15.62 -2.61
N ALA A 140 4.73 15.62 -3.60
CA ALA A 140 3.78 16.73 -3.80
C ALA A 140 2.77 16.87 -2.67
N ALA A 141 2.38 15.75 -2.03
CA ALA A 141 1.46 15.72 -0.89
C ALA A 141 2.13 16.07 0.46
N MET A 142 3.48 16.12 0.50
CA MET A 142 4.22 16.42 1.73
C MET A 142 4.09 17.91 2.10
N PRO A 143 3.74 18.24 3.36
CA PRO A 143 3.74 19.63 3.83
C PRO A 143 5.13 20.25 3.65
N ARG A 144 5.19 21.39 2.94
CA ARG A 144 6.44 22.10 2.61
C ARG A 144 6.91 22.97 3.79
N ASN A 145 7.33 22.38 4.88
CA ASN A 145 8.03 23.07 5.94
C ASN A 145 9.53 22.74 5.89
N VAL A 146 10.34 23.60 6.50
CA VAL A 146 11.81 23.47 6.49
C VAL A 146 12.24 22.13 7.09
N ALA A 147 11.59 21.68 8.17
CA ALA A 147 11.89 20.41 8.83
C ALA A 147 11.67 19.21 7.92
N ASN A 148 10.52 19.15 7.23
CA ASN A 148 10.22 18.04 6.31
C ASN A 148 11.15 18.03 5.09
N CYS A 149 11.44 19.21 4.53
CA CYS A 149 12.37 19.34 3.41
C CYS A 149 13.78 18.90 3.79
N SER A 150 14.27 19.31 4.96
CA SER A 150 15.62 18.93 5.44
C SER A 150 15.72 17.42 5.71
N VAL A 151 14.71 16.81 6.32
CA VAL A 151 14.67 15.35 6.52
C VAL A 151 14.62 14.61 5.19
N PHE A 152 13.83 15.08 4.23
CA PHE A 152 13.77 14.48 2.90
C PHE A 152 15.13 14.54 2.18
N VAL A 153 15.77 15.72 2.14
CA VAL A 153 17.07 15.91 1.49
C VAL A 153 18.14 15.06 2.18
N LEU A 154 18.16 15.06 3.52
CA LEU A 154 19.09 14.25 4.29
C LEU A 154 18.92 12.75 3.98
N THR A 155 17.70 12.25 4.00
CA THR A 155 17.39 10.84 3.66
C THR A 155 17.81 10.50 2.24
N PHE A 156 17.51 11.39 1.28
CA PHE A 156 17.87 11.19 -0.12
C PHE A 156 19.40 11.13 -0.31
N VAL A 157 20.16 12.02 0.32
CA VAL A 157 21.63 12.03 0.27
C VAL A 157 22.21 10.78 0.92
N LEU A 158 21.73 10.41 2.11
CA LEU A 158 22.23 9.23 2.84
C LEU A 158 21.98 7.93 2.07
N MET A 159 20.80 7.76 1.49
CA MET A 159 20.45 6.54 0.75
C MET A 159 20.94 6.57 -0.70
N GLY A 160 20.79 7.72 -1.38
CA GLY A 160 21.04 7.83 -2.81
C GLY A 160 22.51 8.00 -3.15
N LEU A 161 23.29 8.77 -2.36
CA LEU A 161 24.70 9.05 -2.64
C LEU A 161 25.65 8.21 -1.78
N LEU A 162 25.34 8.04 -0.50
CA LEU A 162 26.24 7.35 0.45
C LEU A 162 25.90 5.86 0.61
N ALA A 163 24.81 5.37 0.01
CA ALA A 163 24.34 3.97 0.08
C ALA A 163 24.29 3.42 1.53
N VAL A 164 23.93 4.29 2.49
CA VAL A 164 23.85 3.92 3.90
C VAL A 164 22.69 2.93 4.11
N PRO A 165 22.86 1.86 4.90
CA PRO A 165 21.81 0.91 5.18
C PRO A 165 20.54 1.59 5.74
N LEU A 166 19.36 1.12 5.30
CA LEU A 166 18.05 1.70 5.64
C LEU A 166 17.87 1.92 7.15
N TRP A 167 18.32 0.98 7.99
CA TRP A 167 18.19 1.05 9.44
C TRP A 167 18.94 2.26 10.04
N CYS A 168 20.14 2.54 9.55
CA CYS A 168 20.91 3.71 9.99
C CYS A 168 20.21 5.00 9.58
N VAL A 169 19.69 5.06 8.35
CA VAL A 169 18.97 6.22 7.84
C VAL A 169 17.70 6.49 8.66
N LEU A 170 16.95 5.44 9.02
CA LEU A 170 15.78 5.57 9.89
C LEU A 170 16.14 6.14 11.26
N LEU A 171 17.17 5.60 11.90
CA LEU A 171 17.62 6.10 13.22
C LEU A 171 18.06 7.56 13.17
N ILE A 172 18.84 7.93 12.15
CA ILE A 172 19.33 9.31 11.96
C ILE A 172 18.15 10.25 11.69
N SER A 173 17.21 9.86 10.80
CA SER A 173 16.07 10.68 10.43
C SER A 173 15.08 10.88 11.59
N ILE A 174 14.84 9.83 12.38
CA ILE A 174 13.99 9.92 13.59
C ILE A 174 14.65 10.82 14.64
N SER A 175 15.92 10.60 14.94
CA SER A 175 16.68 11.41 15.91
C SER A 175 16.74 12.89 15.50
N GLY A 176 17.00 13.15 14.22
CA GLY A 176 17.01 14.51 13.67
C GLY A 176 15.64 15.19 13.72
N SER A 177 14.57 14.46 13.40
CA SER A 177 13.19 15.00 13.47
C SER A 177 12.77 15.34 14.89
N VAL A 178 13.15 14.50 15.85
CA VAL A 178 12.89 14.76 17.28
C VAL A 178 13.67 15.98 17.76
N ALA A 179 14.96 16.08 17.43
CA ALA A 179 15.80 17.20 17.80
C ALA A 179 15.27 18.54 17.23
N LEU A 180 14.88 18.57 15.95
CA LEU A 180 14.29 19.77 15.33
C LEU A 180 12.98 20.20 16.01
N ARG A 181 12.12 19.28 16.40
CA ARG A 181 10.88 19.60 17.11
C ARG A 181 11.14 20.13 18.54
N PHE A 182 12.19 19.67 19.20
CA PHE A 182 12.58 20.22 20.52
C PHE A 182 13.12 21.63 20.38
N VAL A 183 13.86 21.95 19.34
CA VAL A 183 14.38 23.32 19.09
C VAL A 183 13.23 24.27 18.76
N ASP A 184 12.30 23.88 17.88
CA ASP A 184 11.14 24.70 17.48
C ASP A 184 10.15 24.96 18.65
N ARG A 185 10.15 24.10 19.66
CA ARG A 185 9.28 24.27 20.85
C ARG A 185 9.85 25.19 21.91
N ASN A 186 11.15 25.47 21.83
CA ASN A 186 11.88 26.31 22.77
C ASN A 186 12.29 27.67 22.19
N ALA A 187 11.94 27.93 20.92
CA ALA A 187 12.08 29.24 20.26
C ALA A 187 10.72 29.95 20.16
#